data_59f109f28cda54dcd17e2a955a4a751c
#
_entry.id   59f109f28cda54dcd17e2a955a4a751c
#
_cell.length_a   1.000
_cell.length_b   1.000
_cell.length_c   1.000
_cell.angle_alpha   90.00
_cell.angle_beta   90.00
_cell.angle_gamma   90.00
#
_symmetry.space_group_name_H-M   'P 1'
#
loop_
_entity.id
_entity.type
_entity.pdbx_description
1 polymer ?
#
loop_
_entity_poly.entity_id
_entity_poly.type
_entity_poly.pdbx_seq_one_letter_code
_entity_poly.pdbx_strand_id
1 'polypeptide(L)'
;VAEPWGDTFVYPKATGFITLLNENVGDNMELIGKGVSGDKVSDLLTRYKDDVMKLNPDIVFIYIGINDVWHKYDFGTGSDIDFYESGLRKIIYDIKSQGADIVLCTPTLIGENSGEFTLVNQFKDVETMEKMNGDLDAFSDVIRKLSTELNTDLLDLREIFMTYVSENNLNNEPAGLLTYDGVHLNDLGNKLIADEMMKFLD
;
A
#
# COMPACT_ATOMS: atom_id res chain seq x y z
N VAL A 1 11.28 1.78 6.55
CA VAL A 1 10.63 2.52 7.63
C VAL A 1 10.12 3.81 7.02
N ALA A 2 8.81 3.95 6.84
CA ALA A 2 8.25 5.25 6.50
C ALA A 2 8.55 6.20 7.67
N GLU A 3 9.34 7.24 7.44
CA GLU A 3 9.55 8.29 8.44
C GLU A 3 8.18 8.96 8.69
N PRO A 4 7.81 9.21 9.96
CA PRO A 4 6.56 9.88 10.26
C PRO A 4 6.58 11.30 9.68
N TRP A 5 5.48 11.71 9.12
CA TRP A 5 5.23 13.06 8.65
C TRP A 5 5.59 14.08 9.73
N GLY A 6 6.61 14.89 9.49
CA GLY A 6 7.03 16.07 10.24
C GLY A 6 6.67 16.17 11.72
N ASP A 7 7.34 16.98 12.47
CA ASP A 7 7.27 17.13 13.94
C ASP A 7 5.87 17.46 14.55
N THR A 8 4.79 17.43 13.77
CA THR A 8 3.44 17.81 14.21
C THR A 8 2.47 16.65 14.44
N PHE A 9 2.80 15.41 14.01
CA PHE A 9 1.96 14.23 14.23
C PHE A 9 2.67 13.22 15.13
N VAL A 10 2.33 13.21 16.41
CA VAL A 10 2.82 12.21 17.37
C VAL A 10 1.85 11.03 17.35
N TYR A 11 1.94 10.18 16.30
CA TYR A 11 1.41 8.84 16.44
C TYR A 11 2.41 7.97 17.23
N PRO A 12 1.95 7.06 18.10
CA PRO A 12 2.83 6.04 18.63
C PRO A 12 3.49 5.32 17.45
N LYS A 13 4.81 5.17 17.47
CA LYS A 13 5.53 4.50 16.38
C LYS A 13 5.08 3.04 16.35
N ALA A 14 4.27 2.67 15.37
CA ALA A 14 4.01 1.27 15.07
C ALA A 14 5.30 0.59 14.62
N THR A 15 5.47 -0.69 14.94
CA THR A 15 6.51 -1.50 14.32
C THR A 15 6.10 -1.77 12.87
N GLY A 16 6.78 -1.16 11.92
CA GLY A 16 6.48 -1.30 10.49
C GLY A 16 6.60 -2.75 10.01
N PHE A 17 5.78 -3.15 9.04
CA PHE A 17 5.74 -4.53 8.51
C PHE A 17 7.10 -5.02 8.00
N ILE A 18 7.97 -4.15 7.44
CA ILE A 18 9.32 -4.52 7.03
C ILE A 18 10.18 -4.96 8.25
N THR A 19 10.05 -4.29 9.39
CA THR A 19 10.75 -4.69 10.62
C THR A 19 10.26 -6.05 11.09
N LEU A 20 8.93 -6.24 11.11
CA LEU A 20 8.32 -7.53 11.49
C LEU A 20 8.75 -8.67 10.55
N LEU A 21 8.84 -8.42 9.26
CA LEU A 21 9.36 -9.39 8.29
C LEU A 21 10.82 -9.74 8.59
N ASN A 22 11.70 -8.74 8.77
CA ASN A 22 13.13 -8.97 9.07
C ASN A 22 13.37 -9.75 10.36
N GLU A 23 12.44 -9.68 11.33
CA GLU A 23 12.52 -10.47 12.57
C GLU A 23 12.15 -11.95 12.37
N ASN A 24 11.48 -12.28 11.26
CA ASN A 24 10.90 -13.60 11.03
C ASN A 24 11.50 -14.36 9.83
N VAL A 25 12.20 -13.68 8.92
CA VAL A 25 12.90 -14.35 7.81
C VAL A 25 14.21 -15.00 8.27
N GLY A 26 14.64 -16.04 7.56
CA GLY A 26 15.91 -16.73 7.88
C GLY A 26 17.16 -15.90 7.56
N ASP A 27 18.30 -16.26 8.15
CA ASP A 27 19.58 -15.56 8.03
C ASP A 27 20.13 -15.46 6.60
N ASN A 28 19.58 -16.20 5.66
CA ASN A 28 19.96 -16.20 4.24
C ASN A 28 19.15 -15.22 3.39
N MET A 29 18.27 -14.45 3.99
CA MET A 29 17.40 -13.49 3.31
C MET A 29 17.63 -12.08 3.87
N GLU A 30 17.71 -11.10 2.96
CA GLU A 30 17.81 -9.67 3.31
C GLU A 30 16.60 -8.94 2.73
N LEU A 31 15.81 -8.30 3.60
CA LEU A 31 14.65 -7.50 3.19
C LEU A 31 14.99 -6.01 3.26
N ILE A 32 14.86 -5.33 2.13
CA ILE A 32 15.21 -3.91 1.99
C ILE A 32 13.95 -3.10 1.73
N GLY A 33 13.54 -2.26 2.70
CA GLY A 33 12.45 -1.32 2.54
C GLY A 33 12.87 -0.10 1.71
N LYS A 34 12.15 0.18 0.62
CA LYS A 34 12.35 1.34 -0.27
C LYS A 34 11.13 2.25 -0.34
N GLY A 35 10.17 2.09 0.57
CA GLY A 35 9.02 2.98 0.69
C GLY A 35 9.43 4.39 1.14
N VAL A 36 8.85 5.40 0.50
CA VAL A 36 8.96 6.81 0.88
C VAL A 36 7.56 7.35 1.12
N SER A 37 7.39 8.06 2.25
CA SER A 37 6.08 8.62 2.61
C SER A 37 5.57 9.60 1.54
N GLY A 38 4.29 9.52 1.20
CA GLY A 38 3.67 10.37 0.20
C GLY A 38 3.87 9.94 -1.25
N ASP A 39 4.69 8.92 -1.53
CA ASP A 39 4.95 8.50 -2.90
C ASP A 39 3.70 7.95 -3.61
N LYS A 40 3.65 8.28 -4.89
CA LYS A 40 2.71 7.82 -5.91
C LYS A 40 3.45 7.03 -6.99
N VAL A 41 2.72 6.46 -7.93
CA VAL A 41 3.34 5.76 -9.08
C VAL A 41 4.28 6.67 -9.86
N SER A 42 3.99 7.98 -9.97
CA SER A 42 4.86 8.98 -10.59
C SER A 42 6.23 9.06 -9.93
N ASP A 43 6.26 8.96 -8.62
CA ASP A 43 7.50 9.06 -7.83
C ASP A 43 8.31 7.77 -7.97
N LEU A 44 7.66 6.61 -7.94
CA LEU A 44 8.31 5.32 -8.23
C LEU A 44 8.98 5.33 -9.62
N LEU A 45 8.32 5.85 -10.65
CA LEU A 45 8.87 5.93 -12.02
C LEU A 45 10.18 6.70 -12.08
N THR A 46 10.42 7.64 -11.17
CA THR A 46 11.67 8.41 -11.15
C THR A 46 12.82 7.69 -10.48
N ARG A 47 12.54 6.76 -9.53
CA ARG A 47 13.56 6.22 -8.62
C ARG A 47 13.73 4.71 -8.63
N TYR A 48 12.75 3.90 -9.15
CA TYR A 48 12.81 2.42 -9.06
C TYR A 48 14.09 1.82 -9.66
N LYS A 49 14.70 2.45 -10.66
CA LYS A 49 15.95 1.97 -11.26
C LYS A 49 17.12 2.06 -10.29
N ASP A 50 17.19 3.16 -9.56
CA ASP A 50 18.27 3.41 -8.61
C ASP A 50 18.02 2.68 -7.29
N ASP A 51 16.79 2.66 -6.83
CA ASP A 51 16.42 2.11 -5.53
C ASP A 51 16.23 0.60 -5.52
N VAL A 52 15.79 0.02 -6.66
CA VAL A 52 15.42 -1.40 -6.74
C VAL A 52 16.33 -2.13 -7.73
N MET A 53 16.34 -1.72 -9.00
CA MET A 53 17.03 -2.48 -10.04
C MET A 53 18.54 -2.59 -9.82
N LYS A 54 19.19 -1.57 -9.26
CA LYS A 54 20.64 -1.62 -8.93
C LYS A 54 20.99 -2.63 -7.83
N LEU A 55 20.02 -3.07 -7.05
CA LEU A 55 20.22 -4.07 -5.99
C LEU A 55 20.17 -5.50 -6.53
N ASN A 56 19.69 -5.72 -7.78
CA ASN A 56 19.46 -7.03 -8.37
C ASN A 56 18.67 -7.96 -7.42
N PRO A 57 17.47 -7.58 -6.98
CA PRO A 57 16.69 -8.38 -6.05
C PRO A 57 16.21 -9.68 -6.71
N ASP A 58 16.03 -10.72 -5.89
CA ASP A 58 15.41 -11.97 -6.32
C ASP A 58 13.87 -11.83 -6.38
N ILE A 59 13.28 -11.08 -5.43
CA ILE A 59 11.84 -10.82 -5.36
C ILE A 59 11.57 -9.35 -5.03
N VAL A 60 10.52 -8.77 -5.63
CA VAL A 60 10.09 -7.39 -5.40
C VAL A 60 8.61 -7.32 -5.07
N PHE A 61 8.28 -6.81 -3.89
CA PHE A 61 6.92 -6.43 -3.55
C PHE A 61 6.65 -4.99 -3.99
N ILE A 62 5.62 -4.78 -4.80
CA ILE A 62 5.18 -3.44 -5.23
C ILE A 62 3.86 -3.12 -4.54
N TYR A 63 3.93 -2.25 -3.52
CA TYR A 63 2.79 -1.77 -2.74
C TYR A 63 2.68 -0.26 -2.86
N ILE A 64 1.72 0.22 -3.67
CA ILE A 64 1.52 1.64 -4.03
C ILE A 64 0.05 1.86 -4.42
N GLY A 65 -0.44 3.10 -4.34
CA GLY A 65 -1.77 3.48 -4.82
C GLY A 65 -2.60 4.29 -3.81
N ILE A 66 -2.34 4.15 -2.52
CA ILE A 66 -3.06 4.94 -1.49
C ILE A 66 -2.90 6.45 -1.76
N ASN A 67 -1.66 6.92 -1.95
CA ASN A 67 -1.40 8.33 -2.19
C ASN A 67 -1.82 8.79 -3.60
N ASP A 68 -1.84 7.89 -4.58
CA ASP A 68 -2.38 8.18 -5.90
C ASP A 68 -3.85 8.59 -5.82
N VAL A 69 -4.62 7.90 -4.97
CA VAL A 69 -6.02 8.22 -4.70
C VAL A 69 -6.13 9.37 -3.70
N TRP A 70 -5.52 9.25 -2.53
CA TRP A 70 -5.68 10.25 -1.46
C TRP A 70 -5.31 11.66 -1.91
N HIS A 71 -4.15 11.82 -2.56
CA HIS A 71 -3.68 13.13 -3.03
C HIS A 71 -4.56 13.74 -4.12
N LYS A 72 -5.37 12.95 -4.83
CA LYS A 72 -6.37 13.46 -5.78
C LYS A 72 -7.41 14.32 -5.07
N TYR A 73 -7.87 13.89 -3.89
CA TYR A 73 -8.94 14.54 -3.14
C TYR A 73 -8.43 15.67 -2.23
N ASP A 74 -7.25 15.52 -1.66
CA ASP A 74 -6.73 16.46 -0.67
C ASP A 74 -5.85 17.56 -1.27
N PHE A 75 -5.11 17.25 -2.33
CA PHE A 75 -4.11 18.14 -2.89
C PHE A 75 -4.27 18.40 -4.40
N GLY A 76 -5.19 17.70 -5.06
CA GLY A 76 -5.35 17.79 -6.52
C GLY A 76 -4.14 17.23 -7.30
N THR A 77 -3.32 16.37 -6.68
CA THR A 77 -2.06 15.87 -7.25
C THR A 77 -2.01 14.34 -7.32
N GLY A 78 -3.15 13.68 -7.27
CA GLY A 78 -3.27 12.23 -7.45
C GLY A 78 -2.95 11.81 -8.88
N SER A 79 -2.92 10.50 -9.11
CA SER A 79 -2.69 9.94 -10.44
C SER A 79 -4.01 9.59 -11.13
N ASP A 80 -4.08 9.79 -12.44
CA ASP A 80 -5.13 9.20 -13.25
C ASP A 80 -4.90 7.69 -13.37
N ILE A 81 -5.98 6.92 -13.47
CA ILE A 81 -5.92 5.45 -13.48
C ILE A 81 -5.13 4.90 -14.67
N ASP A 82 -5.24 5.52 -15.86
CA ASP A 82 -4.48 5.11 -17.04
C ASP A 82 -2.98 5.36 -16.87
N PHE A 83 -2.61 6.47 -16.22
CA PHE A 83 -1.22 6.76 -15.88
C PHE A 83 -0.68 5.80 -14.82
N TYR A 84 -1.50 5.48 -13.81
CA TYR A 84 -1.16 4.49 -12.79
C TYR A 84 -0.89 3.11 -13.42
N GLU A 85 -1.81 2.61 -14.27
CA GLU A 85 -1.63 1.34 -14.97
C GLU A 85 -0.37 1.34 -15.85
N SER A 86 -0.20 2.37 -16.70
CA SER A 86 0.93 2.43 -17.61
C SER A 86 2.27 2.54 -16.89
N GLY A 87 2.32 3.29 -15.79
CA GLY A 87 3.48 3.43 -14.94
C GLY A 87 3.89 2.12 -14.28
N LEU A 88 2.93 1.42 -13.66
CA LEU A 88 3.18 0.10 -13.07
C LEU A 88 3.61 -0.92 -14.11
N ARG A 89 2.94 -0.97 -15.25
CA ARG A 89 3.29 -1.87 -16.36
C ARG A 89 4.75 -1.70 -16.77
N LYS A 90 5.21 -0.43 -16.88
CA LYS A 90 6.61 -0.14 -17.19
C LYS A 90 7.56 -0.65 -16.10
N ILE A 91 7.28 -0.36 -14.83
CA ILE A 91 8.11 -0.80 -13.71
C ILE A 91 8.21 -2.32 -13.66
N ILE A 92 7.08 -3.01 -13.81
CA ILE A 92 7.00 -4.48 -13.82
C ILE A 92 7.85 -5.06 -14.96
N TYR A 93 7.70 -4.55 -16.18
CA TYR A 93 8.50 -5.03 -17.32
C TYR A 93 9.99 -4.86 -17.08
N ASP A 94 10.42 -3.70 -16.63
CA ASP A 94 11.83 -3.41 -16.41
C ASP A 94 12.43 -4.32 -15.33
N ILE A 95 11.73 -4.51 -14.21
CA ILE A 95 12.18 -5.37 -13.10
C ILE A 95 12.20 -6.84 -13.53
N LYS A 96 11.15 -7.35 -14.17
CA LYS A 96 11.11 -8.73 -14.71
C LYS A 96 12.20 -9.00 -15.72
N SER A 97 12.61 -7.98 -16.49
CA SER A 97 13.70 -8.14 -17.47
C SER A 97 15.06 -8.47 -16.84
N GLN A 98 15.23 -8.23 -15.54
CA GLN A 98 16.40 -8.62 -14.75
C GLN A 98 16.28 -10.01 -14.10
N GLY A 99 15.11 -10.65 -14.20
CA GLY A 99 14.86 -11.98 -13.66
C GLY A 99 14.28 -12.02 -12.26
N ALA A 100 13.94 -10.88 -11.68
CA ALA A 100 13.27 -10.83 -10.38
C ALA A 100 11.82 -11.31 -10.46
N ASP A 101 11.37 -12.04 -9.45
CA ASP A 101 9.97 -12.32 -9.20
C ASP A 101 9.27 -11.08 -8.64
N ILE A 102 7.98 -10.93 -8.94
CA ILE A 102 7.22 -9.78 -8.51
C ILE A 102 5.94 -10.22 -7.81
N VAL A 103 5.69 -9.65 -6.64
CA VAL A 103 4.41 -9.70 -5.94
C VAL A 103 3.76 -8.32 -6.01
N LEU A 104 2.64 -8.20 -6.71
CA LEU A 104 1.84 -6.99 -6.75
C LEU A 104 0.90 -6.93 -5.55
N CYS A 105 0.93 -5.83 -4.80
CA CYS A 105 0.06 -5.64 -3.65
C CYS A 105 -0.99 -4.57 -3.97
N THR A 106 -2.27 -4.88 -3.75
CA THR A 106 -3.34 -3.88 -3.87
C THR A 106 -3.24 -2.85 -2.74
N PRO A 107 -3.61 -1.57 -2.98
CA PRO A 107 -3.73 -0.59 -1.88
C PRO A 107 -4.80 -1.05 -0.89
N THR A 108 -4.61 -0.75 0.40
CA THR A 108 -5.50 -1.20 1.49
C THR A 108 -6.82 -0.42 1.51
N LEU A 109 -7.05 0.44 2.50
CA LEU A 109 -8.30 1.19 2.68
C LEU A 109 -8.03 2.65 3.06
N ILE A 110 -9.04 3.49 2.88
CA ILE A 110 -9.13 4.83 3.44
C ILE A 110 -10.41 4.89 4.27
N GLY A 111 -10.25 5.04 5.59
CA GLY A 111 -11.33 4.86 6.56
C GLY A 111 -11.73 3.40 6.76
N GLU A 112 -11.98 3.02 8.01
CA GLU A 112 -12.41 1.65 8.38
C GLU A 112 -13.93 1.50 8.34
N ASN A 113 -14.63 2.52 7.89
CA ASN A 113 -16.05 2.52 7.57
C ASN A 113 -16.32 3.44 6.36
N SER A 114 -17.57 3.45 5.88
CA SER A 114 -18.01 4.31 4.79
C SER A 114 -18.67 5.62 5.27
N GLY A 115 -18.60 5.91 6.57
CA GLY A 115 -19.18 7.10 7.18
C GLY A 115 -18.37 8.37 6.92
N GLU A 116 -18.94 9.52 7.29
CA GLU A 116 -18.17 10.77 7.36
C GLU A 116 -17.03 10.63 8.37
N PHE A 117 -15.88 11.22 8.05
CA PHE A 117 -14.69 11.07 8.85
C PHE A 117 -13.72 12.24 8.68
N THR A 118 -12.97 12.57 9.74
CA THR A 118 -11.89 13.54 9.69
C THR A 118 -10.57 12.81 9.44
N LEU A 119 -10.16 12.76 8.18
CA LEU A 119 -8.92 12.13 7.74
C LEU A 119 -7.77 13.13 7.83
N VAL A 120 -6.80 12.88 8.69
CA VAL A 120 -5.61 13.74 8.86
C VAL A 120 -5.97 15.24 8.91
N ASN A 121 -6.89 15.60 9.82
CA ASN A 121 -7.41 16.95 10.05
C ASN A 121 -8.26 17.55 8.90
N GLN A 122 -8.65 16.75 7.91
CA GLN A 122 -9.56 17.19 6.85
C GLN A 122 -10.87 16.40 6.93
N PHE A 123 -11.97 17.10 7.13
CA PHE A 123 -13.30 16.48 7.13
C PHE A 123 -13.62 15.93 5.74
N LYS A 124 -14.12 14.71 5.72
CA LYS A 124 -14.64 14.03 4.54
C LYS A 124 -16.09 13.63 4.82
N ASP A 125 -16.99 14.10 3.98
CA ASP A 125 -18.37 13.63 3.99
C ASP A 125 -18.49 12.21 3.43
N VAL A 126 -19.66 11.60 3.63
CA VAL A 126 -19.94 10.23 3.16
C VAL A 126 -19.67 10.08 1.67
N GLU A 127 -20.11 11.05 0.85
CA GLU A 127 -19.96 10.99 -0.61
C GLU A 127 -18.49 11.01 -1.03
N THR A 128 -17.67 11.81 -0.36
CA THR A 128 -16.22 11.86 -0.60
C THR A 128 -15.54 10.56 -0.19
N MET A 129 -15.90 9.98 0.97
CA MET A 129 -15.34 8.70 1.43
C MET A 129 -15.71 7.56 0.49
N GLU A 130 -16.94 7.51 0.02
CA GLU A 130 -17.40 6.52 -0.98
C GLU A 130 -16.62 6.65 -2.30
N LYS A 131 -16.41 7.88 -2.79
CA LYS A 131 -15.61 8.12 -4.00
C LYS A 131 -14.15 7.68 -3.83
N MET A 132 -13.52 8.01 -2.70
CA MET A 132 -12.14 7.62 -2.42
C MET A 132 -11.98 6.09 -2.39
N ASN A 133 -12.90 5.40 -1.72
CA ASN A 133 -12.88 3.94 -1.66
C ASN A 133 -13.24 3.31 -3.02
N GLY A 134 -14.16 3.88 -3.78
CA GLY A 134 -14.45 3.46 -5.16
C GLY A 134 -13.25 3.62 -6.10
N ASP A 135 -12.48 4.70 -5.97
CA ASP A 135 -11.21 4.86 -6.69
C ASP A 135 -10.17 3.81 -6.25
N LEU A 136 -10.07 3.50 -4.93
CA LEU A 136 -9.19 2.42 -4.46
C LEU A 136 -9.58 1.05 -5.01
N ASP A 137 -10.87 0.77 -5.13
CA ASP A 137 -11.35 -0.46 -5.77
C ASP A 137 -10.92 -0.53 -7.25
N ALA A 138 -11.07 0.57 -7.99
CA ALA A 138 -10.65 0.65 -9.39
C ALA A 138 -9.11 0.50 -9.54
N PHE A 139 -8.32 1.09 -8.64
CA PHE A 139 -6.85 0.95 -8.62
C PHE A 139 -6.44 -0.48 -8.24
N SER A 140 -7.16 -1.12 -7.33
CA SER A 140 -6.96 -2.54 -6.99
C SER A 140 -7.26 -3.45 -8.17
N ASP A 141 -8.30 -3.15 -8.95
CA ASP A 141 -8.63 -3.90 -10.17
C ASP A 141 -7.54 -3.79 -11.24
N VAL A 142 -6.86 -2.63 -11.35
CA VAL A 142 -5.67 -2.49 -12.19
C VAL A 142 -4.56 -3.44 -11.73
N ILE A 143 -4.29 -3.53 -10.43
CA ILE A 143 -3.28 -4.45 -9.88
C ILE A 143 -3.64 -5.92 -10.19
N ARG A 144 -4.88 -6.34 -9.95
CA ARG A 144 -5.39 -7.69 -10.26
C ARG A 144 -5.24 -8.03 -11.74
N LYS A 145 -5.62 -7.07 -12.60
CA LYS A 145 -5.45 -7.18 -14.06
C LYS A 145 -3.99 -7.34 -14.45
N LEU A 146 -3.11 -6.46 -13.95
CA LEU A 146 -1.68 -6.51 -14.27
C LEU A 146 -1.02 -7.79 -13.78
N SER A 147 -1.39 -8.29 -12.60
CA SER A 147 -0.90 -9.57 -12.09
C SER A 147 -1.22 -10.70 -13.05
N THR A 148 -2.46 -10.78 -13.52
CA THR A 148 -2.90 -11.81 -14.47
C THR A 148 -2.20 -11.66 -15.83
N GLU A 149 -2.18 -10.46 -16.41
CA GLU A 149 -1.63 -10.20 -17.75
C GLU A 149 -0.12 -10.39 -17.83
N LEU A 150 0.60 -10.03 -16.75
CA LEU A 150 2.05 -10.04 -16.71
C LEU A 150 2.62 -11.27 -15.99
N ASN A 151 1.74 -12.17 -15.54
CA ASN A 151 2.09 -13.37 -14.80
C ASN A 151 3.04 -13.04 -13.63
N THR A 152 2.53 -12.26 -12.67
CA THR A 152 3.15 -11.97 -11.39
C THR A 152 2.29 -12.52 -10.27
N ASP A 153 2.85 -12.67 -9.09
CA ASP A 153 2.06 -12.98 -7.91
C ASP A 153 1.20 -11.77 -7.49
N LEU A 154 0.11 -12.06 -6.77
CA LEU A 154 -0.82 -11.07 -6.25
C LEU A 154 -0.99 -11.25 -4.74
N LEU A 155 -0.77 -10.18 -4.01
CA LEU A 155 -1.18 -10.05 -2.61
C LEU A 155 -2.34 -9.04 -2.55
N ASP A 156 -3.57 -9.55 -2.45
CA ASP A 156 -4.77 -8.72 -2.45
C ASP A 156 -5.05 -8.14 -1.06
N LEU A 157 -4.25 -7.14 -0.67
CA LEU A 157 -4.39 -6.48 0.63
C LEU A 157 -5.73 -5.74 0.76
N ARG A 158 -6.30 -5.24 -0.34
CA ARG A 158 -7.63 -4.60 -0.33
C ARG A 158 -8.68 -5.58 0.18
N GLU A 159 -8.76 -6.76 -0.41
CA GLU A 159 -9.71 -7.80 -0.02
C GLU A 159 -9.49 -8.24 1.42
N ILE A 160 -8.23 -8.48 1.81
CA ILE A 160 -7.86 -8.91 3.16
C ILE A 160 -8.31 -7.87 4.20
N PHE A 161 -8.01 -6.58 3.97
CA PHE A 161 -8.35 -5.51 4.91
C PHE A 161 -9.84 -5.27 4.99
N MET A 162 -10.54 -5.24 3.85
CA MET A 162 -12.00 -5.06 3.82
C MET A 162 -12.73 -6.20 4.50
N THR A 163 -12.29 -7.45 4.28
CA THR A 163 -12.82 -8.62 4.98
C THR A 163 -12.61 -8.51 6.47
N TYR A 164 -11.37 -8.22 6.90
CA TYR A 164 -11.05 -8.08 8.32
C TYR A 164 -11.90 -7.01 9.00
N VAL A 165 -12.04 -5.84 8.38
CA VAL A 165 -12.87 -4.74 8.90
C VAL A 165 -14.34 -5.16 8.97
N SER A 166 -14.87 -5.80 7.93
CA SER A 166 -16.28 -6.24 7.91
C SER A 166 -16.63 -7.23 9.04
N GLU A 167 -15.66 -8.05 9.44
CA GLU A 167 -15.84 -9.06 10.49
C GLU A 167 -15.59 -8.52 11.91
N ASN A 168 -14.75 -7.51 12.06
CA ASN A 168 -14.23 -7.10 13.36
C ASN A 168 -14.60 -5.67 13.78
N ASN A 169 -15.00 -4.79 12.85
CA ASN A 169 -15.42 -3.42 13.16
C ASN A 169 -16.90 -3.35 13.57
N LEU A 170 -17.23 -4.01 14.67
CA LEU A 170 -18.63 -4.16 15.12
C LEU A 170 -19.29 -2.83 15.52
N ASN A 171 -18.51 -1.83 15.89
CA ASN A 171 -18.98 -0.51 16.27
C ASN A 171 -19.02 0.47 15.11
N ASN A 172 -18.63 0.05 13.92
CA ASN A 172 -18.52 0.89 12.73
C ASN A 172 -17.66 2.15 12.95
N GLU A 173 -16.52 1.98 13.64
CA GLU A 173 -15.58 3.06 13.89
C GLU A 173 -14.81 3.41 12.61
N PRO A 174 -14.50 4.70 12.36
CA PRO A 174 -13.81 5.11 11.14
C PRO A 174 -12.30 4.79 11.13
N ALA A 175 -11.71 4.52 12.28
CA ALA A 175 -10.31 4.19 12.48
C ALA A 175 -10.10 3.47 13.82
N GLY A 176 -8.90 2.90 14.03
CA GLY A 176 -8.47 2.33 15.30
C GLY A 176 -8.40 0.80 15.32
N LEU A 177 -8.96 0.12 14.33
CA LEU A 177 -8.86 -1.34 14.22
C LEU A 177 -7.53 -1.75 13.54
N LEU A 178 -7.28 -1.29 12.33
CA LEU A 178 -6.08 -1.57 11.54
C LEU A 178 -5.20 -0.33 11.30
N THR A 179 -5.76 0.84 11.53
CA THR A 179 -5.12 2.13 11.27
C THR A 179 -5.20 3.03 12.50
N TYR A 180 -4.31 4.02 12.59
CA TYR A 180 -4.41 5.06 13.63
C TYR A 180 -5.44 6.14 13.27
N ASP A 181 -5.58 6.44 11.98
CA ASP A 181 -6.27 7.62 11.48
C ASP A 181 -7.09 7.36 10.21
N GLY A 182 -7.38 6.09 9.95
CA GLY A 182 -8.10 5.64 8.76
C GLY A 182 -7.20 5.37 7.54
N VAL A 183 -5.88 5.67 7.61
CA VAL A 183 -4.91 5.41 6.53
C VAL A 183 -3.62 4.78 7.05
N HIS A 184 -2.98 5.41 8.04
CA HIS A 184 -1.69 4.95 8.54
C HIS A 184 -1.88 3.74 9.45
N LEU A 185 -1.18 2.67 9.10
CA LEU A 185 -1.30 1.38 9.79
C LEU A 185 -0.86 1.45 11.24
N ASN A 186 -1.67 0.89 12.14
CA ASN A 186 -1.28 0.59 13.50
C ASN A 186 -0.50 -0.74 13.59
N ASP A 187 -0.16 -1.21 14.79
CA ASP A 187 0.60 -2.46 14.97
C ASP A 187 -0.13 -3.67 14.37
N LEU A 188 -1.46 -3.72 14.50
CA LEU A 188 -2.26 -4.83 13.97
C LEU A 188 -2.30 -4.81 12.44
N GLY A 189 -2.49 -3.63 11.83
CA GLY A 189 -2.46 -3.48 10.38
C GLY A 189 -1.09 -3.83 9.78
N ASN A 190 0.00 -3.40 10.43
CA ASN A 190 1.35 -3.77 10.02
C ASN A 190 1.60 -5.29 10.16
N LYS A 191 1.14 -5.88 11.27
CA LYS A 191 1.27 -7.31 11.48
C LYS A 191 0.51 -8.10 10.41
N LEU A 192 -0.71 -7.70 10.08
CA LEU A 192 -1.51 -8.36 9.05
C LEU A 192 -0.79 -8.37 7.69
N ILE A 193 -0.19 -7.23 7.28
CA ILE A 193 0.61 -7.18 6.05
C ILE A 193 1.83 -8.08 6.14
N ALA A 194 2.55 -8.06 7.26
CA ALA A 194 3.74 -8.90 7.43
C ALA A 194 3.41 -10.39 7.34
N ASP A 195 2.36 -10.84 8.03
CA ASP A 195 1.90 -12.24 8.03
C ASP A 195 1.53 -12.70 6.60
N GLU A 196 0.90 -11.83 5.81
CA GLU A 196 0.51 -12.14 4.44
C GLU A 196 1.71 -12.13 3.47
N MET A 197 2.64 -11.18 3.61
CA MET A 197 3.86 -11.14 2.80
C MET A 197 4.78 -12.33 3.04
N MET A 198 4.85 -12.84 4.29
CA MET A 198 5.65 -14.02 4.62
C MET A 198 5.30 -15.24 3.76
N LYS A 199 4.05 -15.38 3.33
CA LYS A 199 3.60 -16.52 2.50
C LYS A 199 4.27 -16.59 1.12
N PHE A 200 4.94 -15.53 0.69
CA PHE A 200 5.67 -15.45 -0.57
C PHE A 200 7.19 -15.57 -0.40
N LEU A 201 7.67 -15.69 0.85
CA LEU A 201 9.09 -15.71 1.19
C LEU A 201 9.58 -17.11 1.65
N ASP A 202 8.70 -18.11 1.69
CA ASP A 202 9.00 -19.49 2.09
C ASP A 202 9.61 -20.33 0.95
#